data_4558e576faa7b22db4fd41b5b350407a
#
_entry.id   4558e576faa7b22db4fd41b5b350407a
#
_cell.length_a   1.000
_cell.length_b   1.000
_cell.length_c   1.000
_cell.angle_alpha   90.00
_cell.angle_beta   90.00
_cell.angle_gamma   90.00
#
_symmetry.space_group_name_H-M   'P 1'
#
loop_
_entity.id
_entity.type
_entity.pdbx_description
1 polymer ?
#
loop_
_entity_poly.entity_id
_entity_poly.type
_entity_poly.pdbx_seq_one_letter_code
_entity_poly.pdbx_strand_id
1 'polypeptide(L)'
;MGILDLFRRDDITGSKVLVCSLDPKFDDWLRSDGQVYKRFYPSTTWTTFTSIQQLTGALDQKYDVVHVLCDVSPEGAIAGVSGTQLIKKCCESNVKLLWVASNNLPEAYTKGFNARGQKINLVMVIDRRGPFFSPFLTNLLAKVSSGEAMPVAWNQLCPQVPSSVHPDAPEAIFFAGRGRVRLL
;
A
#
# COMPACT_ATOMS: atom_id res chain seq x y z
N MET A 1 23.94 -4.21 -16.18
CA MET A 1 22.65 -4.51 -15.55
C MET A 1 22.07 -5.67 -16.34
N GLY A 2 22.23 -6.89 -15.83
CA GLY A 2 21.96 -8.10 -16.61
C GLY A 2 20.46 -8.42 -16.60
N ILE A 3 19.98 -9.06 -17.66
CA ILE A 3 18.60 -9.57 -17.83
C ILE A 3 18.15 -10.45 -16.64
N LEU A 4 19.09 -11.06 -15.91
CA LEU A 4 18.84 -11.89 -14.72
C LEU A 4 18.34 -11.10 -13.49
N ASP A 5 18.58 -9.78 -13.40
CA ASP A 5 18.07 -8.97 -12.29
C ASP A 5 16.56 -8.69 -12.39
N LEU A 6 15.96 -8.83 -13.57
CA LEU A 6 14.53 -8.69 -13.80
C LEU A 6 13.71 -9.87 -13.23
N PHE A 7 14.35 -10.98 -12.90
CA PHE A 7 13.69 -12.20 -12.39
C PHE A 7 14.04 -12.52 -10.93
N ARG A 8 14.76 -11.64 -10.25
CA ARG A 8 15.07 -11.82 -8.83
C ARG A 8 13.77 -11.66 -8.04
N ARG A 9 13.25 -12.78 -7.54
CA ARG A 9 12.12 -12.82 -6.62
C ARG A 9 12.64 -12.44 -5.24
N ASP A 10 12.16 -11.33 -4.70
CA ASP A 10 12.30 -11.08 -3.27
C ASP A 10 11.19 -11.87 -2.56
N ASP A 11 11.47 -13.11 -2.20
CA ASP A 11 10.58 -13.92 -1.37
C ASP A 11 10.66 -13.38 0.08
N ILE A 12 9.56 -12.85 0.57
CA ILE A 12 9.47 -12.30 1.92
C ILE A 12 8.70 -13.29 2.78
N THR A 13 9.40 -14.28 3.31
CA THR A 13 8.85 -15.14 4.35
C THR A 13 8.75 -14.36 5.66
N GLY A 14 7.55 -14.32 6.24
CA GLY A 14 7.32 -13.63 7.51
C GLY A 14 7.30 -12.11 7.41
N SER A 15 6.66 -11.58 6.36
CA SER A 15 6.52 -10.14 6.13
C SER A 15 6.10 -9.38 7.39
N LYS A 16 6.86 -8.35 7.74
CA LYS A 16 6.53 -7.42 8.81
C LYS A 16 5.71 -6.27 8.24
N VAL A 17 4.48 -6.15 8.67
CA VAL A 17 3.51 -5.18 8.16
C VAL A 17 3.22 -4.10 9.19
N LEU A 18 3.28 -2.84 8.75
CA LEU A 18 2.75 -1.70 9.48
C LEU A 18 1.49 -1.21 8.79
N VAL A 19 0.36 -1.22 9.49
CA VAL A 19 -0.86 -0.51 9.09
C VAL A 19 -0.97 0.72 9.98
N CYS A 20 -1.06 1.91 9.41
CA CYS A 20 -1.12 3.12 10.21
C CYS A 20 -2.07 4.16 9.64
N SER A 21 -2.54 5.05 10.50
CA SER A 21 -3.26 6.25 10.11
C SER A 21 -2.52 7.50 10.60
N LEU A 22 -2.78 8.63 9.95
CA LEU A 22 -2.30 9.96 10.36
C LEU A 22 -3.44 10.86 10.86
N ASP A 23 -4.66 10.31 10.95
CA ASP A 23 -5.85 11.02 11.43
C ASP A 23 -6.77 10.01 12.13
N PRO A 24 -7.25 10.30 13.36
CA PRO A 24 -8.18 9.43 14.10
C PRO A 24 -9.48 9.11 13.36
N LYS A 25 -9.89 9.93 12.39
CA LYS A 25 -11.07 9.65 11.56
C LYS A 25 -10.98 8.31 10.80
N PHE A 26 -9.77 7.76 10.64
CA PHE A 26 -9.53 6.49 9.98
C PHE A 26 -9.43 5.29 10.95
N ASP A 27 -9.67 5.46 12.25
CA ASP A 27 -9.43 4.42 13.25
C ASP A 27 -10.23 3.12 13.01
N ASP A 28 -11.47 3.24 12.51
CA ASP A 28 -12.26 2.06 12.17
C ASP A 28 -11.68 1.31 10.96
N TRP A 29 -11.22 2.02 9.95
CA TRP A 29 -10.54 1.41 8.80
C TRP A 29 -9.18 0.84 9.21
N LEU A 30 -8.43 1.56 10.03
CA LEU A 30 -7.15 1.11 10.58
C LEU A 30 -7.30 -0.23 11.30
N ARG A 31 -8.28 -0.34 12.19
CA ARG A 31 -8.57 -1.57 12.94
C ARG A 31 -8.96 -2.71 12.01
N SER A 32 -9.88 -2.42 11.08
CA SER A 32 -10.37 -3.41 10.13
C SER A 32 -9.25 -3.96 9.24
N ASP A 33 -8.45 -3.07 8.62
CA ASP A 33 -7.35 -3.47 7.75
C ASP A 33 -6.24 -4.18 8.52
N GLY A 34 -5.90 -3.68 9.72
CA GLY A 34 -4.93 -4.31 10.60
C GLY A 34 -5.30 -5.74 10.96
N GLN A 35 -6.59 -6.00 11.25
CA GLN A 35 -7.11 -7.34 11.51
C GLN A 35 -7.02 -8.24 10.25
N VAL A 36 -7.30 -7.69 9.07
CA VAL A 36 -7.16 -8.45 7.82
C VAL A 36 -5.71 -8.84 7.60
N TYR A 37 -4.77 -7.88 7.68
CA TYR A 37 -3.34 -8.20 7.54
C TYR A 37 -2.86 -9.22 8.56
N LYS A 38 -3.30 -9.13 9.82
CA LYS A 38 -2.89 -10.04 10.91
C LYS A 38 -3.22 -11.50 10.65
N ARG A 39 -4.27 -11.79 9.85
CA ARG A 39 -4.65 -13.16 9.48
C ARG A 39 -3.62 -13.81 8.56
N PHE A 40 -2.97 -13.03 7.69
CA PHE A 40 -2.00 -13.52 6.71
C PHE A 40 -0.56 -13.31 7.15
N TYR A 41 -0.30 -12.22 7.90
CA TYR A 41 1.02 -11.81 8.35
C TYR A 41 1.02 -11.59 9.86
N PRO A 42 1.38 -12.62 10.66
CA PRO A 42 1.34 -12.54 12.14
C PRO A 42 2.15 -11.39 12.73
N SER A 43 3.21 -10.93 12.04
CA SER A 43 4.05 -9.79 12.44
C SER A 43 3.45 -8.43 12.05
N THR A 44 2.12 -8.33 11.94
CA THR A 44 1.42 -7.08 11.68
C THR A 44 1.25 -6.27 12.95
N THR A 45 1.58 -4.99 12.86
CA THR A 45 1.25 -3.96 13.86
C THR A 45 0.36 -2.90 13.25
N TRP A 46 -0.54 -2.30 14.03
CA TRP A 46 -1.33 -1.14 13.58
C TRP A 46 -1.42 -0.08 14.67
N THR A 47 -1.36 1.17 14.26
CA THR A 47 -1.35 2.33 15.17
C THR A 47 -1.74 3.63 14.46
N THR A 48 -2.27 4.58 15.21
CA THR A 48 -2.46 5.95 14.75
C THR A 48 -1.26 6.78 15.17
N PHE A 49 -0.67 7.50 14.23
CA PHE A 49 0.37 8.49 14.47
C PHE A 49 -0.24 9.90 14.45
N THR A 50 0.26 10.78 15.28
CA THR A 50 -0.16 12.18 15.33
C THR A 50 0.66 13.09 14.41
N SER A 51 1.72 12.55 13.80
CA SER A 51 2.56 13.29 12.86
C SER A 51 3.29 12.36 11.88
N ILE A 52 3.70 12.90 10.76
CA ILE A 52 4.52 12.18 9.78
C ILE A 52 5.90 11.84 10.33
N GLN A 53 6.44 12.61 11.28
CA GLN A 53 7.72 12.33 11.94
C GLN A 53 7.66 11.05 12.76
N GLN A 54 6.54 10.82 13.46
CA GLN A 54 6.33 9.56 14.18
C GLN A 54 6.28 8.37 13.22
N LEU A 55 5.55 8.48 12.11
CA LEU A 55 5.53 7.45 11.08
C LEU A 55 6.93 7.17 10.56
N THR A 56 7.68 8.21 10.15
CA THR A 56 9.02 8.03 9.59
C THR A 56 10.01 7.45 10.60
N GLY A 57 9.89 7.80 11.89
CA GLY A 57 10.66 7.18 12.97
C GLY A 57 10.31 5.70 13.18
N ALA A 58 9.04 5.33 13.04
CA ALA A 58 8.63 3.93 13.15
C ALA A 58 9.21 3.04 12.04
N LEU A 59 9.53 3.60 10.86
CA LEU A 59 10.14 2.84 9.76
C LEU A 59 11.52 2.26 10.11
N ASP A 60 12.21 2.77 11.10
CA ASP A 60 13.48 2.23 11.57
C ASP A 60 13.33 0.80 12.14
N GLN A 61 12.10 0.37 12.45
CA GLN A 61 11.78 -1.01 12.83
C GLN A 61 11.79 -2.01 11.66
N LYS A 62 12.11 -1.58 10.43
CA LYS A 62 12.27 -2.39 9.22
C LYS A 62 11.00 -3.17 8.87
N TYR A 63 9.98 -2.48 8.42
CA TYR A 63 8.78 -3.07 7.84
C TYR A 63 8.99 -3.40 6.36
N ASP A 64 8.43 -4.52 5.91
CA ASP A 64 8.40 -4.89 4.49
C ASP A 64 7.24 -4.19 3.76
N VAL A 65 6.11 -4.07 4.45
CA VAL A 65 4.89 -3.44 3.95
C VAL A 65 4.48 -2.31 4.89
N VAL A 66 4.18 -1.16 4.32
CA VAL A 66 3.59 -0.01 5.03
C VAL A 66 2.29 0.37 4.36
N HIS A 67 1.20 0.31 5.10
CA HIS A 67 -0.15 0.64 4.66
C HIS A 67 -0.62 1.88 5.44
N VAL A 68 -0.73 3.01 4.76
CA VAL A 68 -1.03 4.30 5.37
C VAL A 68 -2.42 4.76 5.00
N LEU A 69 -3.25 4.99 5.99
CA LEU A 69 -4.55 5.65 5.87
C LEU A 69 -4.37 7.15 6.11
N CYS A 70 -4.48 7.93 5.05
CA CYS A 70 -4.28 9.39 5.12
C CYS A 70 -4.96 10.10 3.96
N ASP A 71 -5.31 11.36 4.18
CA ASP A 71 -5.64 12.26 3.08
C ASP A 71 -4.36 12.73 2.38
N VAL A 72 -4.45 12.86 1.08
CA VAL A 72 -3.43 13.49 0.25
C VAL A 72 -3.97 14.84 -0.22
N SER A 73 -3.22 15.92 0.05
CA SER A 73 -3.62 17.24 -0.40
C SER A 73 -3.62 17.35 -1.94
N PRO A 74 -4.31 18.33 -2.53
CA PRO A 74 -4.29 18.55 -3.98
C PRO A 74 -2.90 18.73 -4.59
N GLU A 75 -1.90 19.12 -3.77
CA GLU A 75 -0.49 19.26 -4.15
C GLU A 75 0.30 17.96 -3.97
N GLY A 76 -0.34 16.90 -3.48
CA GLY A 76 0.27 15.59 -3.27
C GLY A 76 1.09 15.48 -1.99
N ALA A 77 0.70 16.22 -0.94
CA ALA A 77 1.32 16.13 0.38
C ALA A 77 0.48 15.31 1.36
N ILE A 78 1.15 14.61 2.26
CA ILE A 78 0.59 13.88 3.40
C ILE A 78 1.06 14.57 4.67
N ALA A 79 0.14 15.14 5.45
CA ALA A 79 0.47 15.87 6.68
C ALA A 79 1.62 16.89 6.49
N GLY A 80 1.59 17.65 5.38
CA GLY A 80 2.56 18.69 5.04
C GLY A 80 3.89 18.19 4.42
N VAL A 81 4.06 16.88 4.24
CA VAL A 81 5.25 16.27 3.60
C VAL A 81 4.85 15.71 2.24
N SER A 82 5.64 15.97 1.19
CA SER A 82 5.32 15.42 -0.13
C SER A 82 5.37 13.89 -0.13
N GLY A 83 4.48 13.26 -0.91
CA GLY A 83 4.49 11.82 -1.09
C GLY A 83 5.85 11.29 -1.56
N THR A 84 6.58 12.07 -2.38
CA THR A 84 7.94 11.74 -2.81
C THR A 84 8.93 11.62 -1.64
N GLN A 85 8.83 12.49 -0.63
CA GLN A 85 9.68 12.39 0.57
C GLN A 85 9.35 11.15 1.41
N LEU A 86 8.04 10.80 1.53
CA LEU A 86 7.63 9.55 2.18
C LEU A 86 8.17 8.33 1.43
N ILE A 87 8.07 8.31 0.10
CA ILE A 87 8.62 7.25 -0.76
C ILE A 87 10.13 7.09 -0.51
N LYS A 88 10.88 8.21 -0.52
CA LYS A 88 12.33 8.20 -0.26
C LYS A 88 12.64 7.59 1.11
N LYS A 89 11.94 8.03 2.17
CA LYS A 89 12.13 7.49 3.51
C LYS A 89 11.79 5.99 3.61
N CYS A 90 10.72 5.55 2.95
CA CYS A 90 10.39 4.13 2.84
C CYS A 90 11.52 3.33 2.14
N CYS A 91 12.11 3.87 1.08
CA CYS A 91 13.24 3.23 0.39
C CYS A 91 14.48 3.13 1.28
N GLU A 92 14.82 4.19 2.00
CA GLU A 92 15.92 4.23 2.97
C GLU A 92 15.75 3.19 4.08
N SER A 93 14.51 2.95 4.51
CA SER A 93 14.14 1.93 5.50
C SER A 93 13.91 0.54 4.90
N ASN A 94 14.19 0.36 3.59
CA ASN A 94 14.02 -0.88 2.83
C ASN A 94 12.57 -1.42 2.78
N VAL A 95 11.58 -0.55 2.88
CA VAL A 95 10.17 -0.90 2.64
C VAL A 95 10.03 -1.37 1.20
N LYS A 96 9.33 -2.47 0.99
CA LYS A 96 9.16 -3.09 -0.33
C LYS A 96 7.85 -2.68 -0.99
N LEU A 97 6.82 -2.47 -0.18
CA LEU A 97 5.49 -2.07 -0.64
C LEU A 97 4.93 -0.96 0.25
N LEU A 98 4.61 0.17 -0.35
CA LEU A 98 3.87 1.26 0.29
C LEU A 98 2.46 1.33 -0.29
N TRP A 99 1.46 1.31 0.58
CA TRP A 99 0.06 1.60 0.27
C TRP A 99 -0.31 2.98 0.82
N VAL A 100 -1.01 3.75 0.01
CA VAL A 100 -1.80 4.90 0.46
C VAL A 100 -3.26 4.53 0.22
N ALA A 101 -3.99 4.26 1.29
CA ALA A 101 -5.22 3.46 1.26
C ALA A 101 -6.46 4.22 1.71
N SER A 102 -6.57 5.49 1.35
CA SER A 102 -7.75 6.33 1.56
C SER A 102 -8.34 6.77 0.23
N ASN A 103 -9.44 7.51 0.28
CA ASN A 103 -10.01 8.13 -0.91
C ASN A 103 -9.23 9.40 -1.25
N ASN A 104 -8.54 9.38 -2.40
CA ASN A 104 -7.68 10.50 -2.81
C ASN A 104 -7.83 10.75 -4.32
N LEU A 105 -7.66 12.00 -4.72
CA LEU A 105 -7.72 12.37 -6.13
C LEU A 105 -6.51 11.84 -6.92
N PRO A 106 -6.69 11.31 -8.14
CA PRO A 106 -5.58 10.85 -8.98
C PRO A 106 -4.53 11.94 -9.24
N GLU A 107 -4.97 13.18 -9.41
CA GLU A 107 -4.12 14.34 -9.66
C GLU A 107 -3.19 14.63 -8.49
N ALA A 108 -3.63 14.39 -7.25
CA ALA A 108 -2.81 14.54 -6.06
C ALA A 108 -1.62 13.57 -6.08
N TYR A 109 -1.86 12.33 -6.50
CA TYR A 109 -0.79 11.35 -6.65
C TYR A 109 0.20 11.71 -7.76
N THR A 110 -0.29 12.15 -8.92
CA THR A 110 0.60 12.54 -10.04
C THR A 110 1.48 13.74 -9.73
N LYS A 111 1.02 14.67 -8.89
CA LYS A 111 1.77 15.85 -8.46
C LYS A 111 2.80 15.55 -7.37
N GLY A 112 2.41 14.75 -6.37
CA GLY A 112 3.19 14.61 -5.13
C GLY A 112 3.99 13.32 -4.99
N PHE A 113 3.74 12.29 -5.82
CA PHE A 113 4.34 10.96 -5.67
C PHE A 113 5.24 10.61 -6.84
N ASN A 114 6.47 11.09 -6.82
CA ASN A 114 7.47 10.71 -7.83
C ASN A 114 8.33 9.56 -7.30
N ALA A 115 8.09 8.37 -7.83
CA ALA A 115 8.84 7.15 -7.50
C ALA A 115 9.89 6.77 -8.56
N ARG A 116 10.15 7.63 -9.56
CA ARG A 116 11.10 7.33 -10.63
C ARG A 116 12.49 7.04 -10.07
N GLY A 117 13.05 5.90 -10.43
CA GLY A 117 14.35 5.44 -9.95
C GLY A 117 14.37 4.89 -8.52
N GLN A 118 13.23 4.86 -7.83
CA GLN A 118 13.11 4.30 -6.48
C GLN A 118 12.81 2.79 -6.52
N LYS A 119 13.44 2.02 -5.62
CA LYS A 119 13.23 0.58 -5.49
C LYS A 119 12.09 0.26 -4.52
N ILE A 120 10.88 0.64 -4.88
CA ILE A 120 9.66 0.42 -4.08
C ILE A 120 8.48 0.11 -5.00
N ASN A 121 7.53 -0.67 -4.51
CA ASN A 121 6.23 -0.82 -5.14
C ASN A 121 5.22 0.06 -4.41
N LEU A 122 4.33 0.71 -5.14
CA LEU A 122 3.29 1.58 -4.59
C LEU A 122 1.92 1.07 -5.00
N VAL A 123 0.97 1.17 -4.08
CA VAL A 123 -0.47 1.08 -4.34
C VAL A 123 -1.09 2.37 -3.81
N MET A 124 -1.65 3.17 -4.70
CA MET A 124 -2.25 4.47 -4.38
C MET A 124 -3.74 4.37 -4.67
N VAL A 125 -4.54 4.23 -3.61
CA VAL A 125 -5.99 4.06 -3.71
C VAL A 125 -6.64 5.40 -4.05
N ILE A 126 -7.45 5.40 -5.11
CA ILE A 126 -8.27 6.54 -5.54
C ILE A 126 -9.62 6.48 -4.85
N ASP A 127 -10.28 5.33 -4.92
CA ASP A 127 -11.55 5.10 -4.25
C ASP A 127 -11.52 3.76 -3.52
N ARG A 128 -11.58 3.84 -2.19
CA ARG A 128 -11.53 2.69 -1.30
C ARG A 128 -12.85 1.90 -1.26
N ARG A 129 -13.97 2.47 -1.73
CA ARG A 129 -15.32 1.87 -1.63
C ARG A 129 -15.79 1.58 -0.20
N GLY A 130 -15.33 2.39 0.76
CA GLY A 130 -15.82 2.36 2.14
C GLY A 130 -15.74 0.97 2.80
N PRO A 131 -16.87 0.40 3.27
CA PRO A 131 -16.88 -0.86 4.01
C PRO A 131 -16.52 -2.09 3.15
N PHE A 132 -16.61 -2.00 1.83
CA PHE A 132 -16.29 -3.10 0.92
C PHE A 132 -14.79 -3.36 0.77
N PHE A 133 -13.94 -2.43 1.19
CA PHE A 133 -12.49 -2.57 1.08
C PHE A 133 -11.93 -3.75 1.88
N SER A 134 -12.36 -3.93 3.12
CA SER A 134 -11.80 -4.99 3.97
C SER A 134 -12.12 -6.40 3.47
N PRO A 135 -13.34 -6.72 2.99
CA PRO A 135 -13.61 -7.97 2.26
C PRO A 135 -12.76 -8.12 0.99
N PHE A 136 -12.64 -7.06 0.20
CA PHE A 136 -11.78 -7.06 -0.98
C PHE A 136 -10.31 -7.31 -0.61
N LEU A 137 -9.77 -6.59 0.39
CA LEU A 137 -8.41 -6.77 0.89
C LEU A 137 -8.17 -8.19 1.40
N THR A 138 -9.16 -8.81 2.07
CA THR A 138 -9.08 -10.21 2.51
C THR A 138 -8.87 -11.14 1.33
N ASN A 139 -9.68 -11.02 0.29
CA ASN A 139 -9.57 -11.85 -0.91
C ASN A 139 -8.27 -11.58 -1.68
N LEU A 140 -7.84 -10.32 -1.74
CA LEU A 140 -6.60 -9.93 -2.37
C LEU A 140 -5.39 -10.54 -1.66
N LEU A 141 -5.31 -10.41 -0.33
CA LEU A 141 -4.21 -10.97 0.45
C LEU A 141 -4.19 -12.50 0.42
N ALA A 142 -5.36 -13.17 0.35
CA ALA A 142 -5.43 -14.62 0.17
C ALA A 142 -4.77 -15.05 -1.15
N LYS A 143 -5.02 -14.34 -2.25
CA LYS A 143 -4.37 -14.60 -3.54
C LYS A 143 -2.88 -14.29 -3.52
N VAL A 144 -2.51 -13.14 -2.95
CA VAL A 144 -1.10 -12.71 -2.87
C VAL A 144 -0.29 -13.65 -1.99
N SER A 145 -0.81 -14.10 -0.84
CA SER A 145 -0.14 -15.06 0.04
C SER A 145 0.01 -16.44 -0.59
N SER A 146 -0.86 -16.82 -1.54
CA SER A 146 -0.68 -18.03 -2.35
C SER A 146 0.33 -17.88 -3.50
N GLY A 147 0.96 -16.69 -3.63
CA GLY A 147 2.02 -16.42 -4.59
C GLY A 147 1.56 -15.72 -5.86
N GLU A 148 0.32 -15.25 -5.94
CA GLU A 148 -0.15 -14.48 -7.08
C GLU A 148 0.42 -13.04 -7.03
N ALA A 149 0.71 -12.47 -8.21
CA ALA A 149 1.15 -11.09 -8.28
C ALA A 149 -0.02 -10.14 -7.96
N MET A 150 0.20 -9.17 -7.08
CA MET A 150 -0.86 -8.27 -6.59
C MET A 150 -1.67 -7.57 -7.70
N PRO A 151 -1.08 -6.99 -8.77
CA PRO A 151 -1.88 -6.40 -9.85
C PRO A 151 -2.74 -7.42 -10.59
N VAL A 152 -2.29 -8.67 -10.70
CA VAL A 152 -3.05 -9.77 -11.31
C VAL A 152 -4.22 -10.15 -10.42
N ALA A 153 -3.95 -10.37 -9.12
CA ALA A 153 -4.97 -10.68 -8.13
C ALA A 153 -6.03 -9.57 -8.04
N TRP A 154 -5.59 -8.30 -8.06
CA TRP A 154 -6.49 -7.15 -8.08
C TRP A 154 -7.42 -7.17 -9.29
N ASN A 155 -6.86 -7.33 -10.49
CA ASN A 155 -7.63 -7.38 -11.73
C ASN A 155 -8.62 -8.54 -11.79
N GLN A 156 -8.28 -9.69 -11.20
CA GLN A 156 -9.18 -10.84 -11.10
C GLN A 156 -10.34 -10.62 -10.13
N LEU A 157 -10.16 -9.82 -9.11
CA LEU A 157 -11.19 -9.47 -8.14
C LEU A 157 -12.06 -8.30 -8.61
N CYS A 158 -11.62 -7.55 -9.62
CA CYS A 158 -12.40 -6.52 -10.28
C CYS A 158 -13.28 -7.12 -11.38
N PRO A 159 -14.42 -6.52 -11.71
CA PRO A 159 -15.28 -7.04 -12.78
C PRO A 159 -14.57 -7.01 -14.13
N GLN A 160 -14.75 -8.10 -14.86
CA GLN A 160 -14.14 -8.33 -16.17
C GLN A 160 -14.93 -7.65 -17.31
N VAL A 161 -16.11 -7.09 -17.01
CA VAL A 161 -17.00 -6.52 -18.04
C VAL A 161 -16.72 -5.03 -18.19
N PRO A 162 -16.27 -4.56 -19.38
CA PRO A 162 -16.17 -3.12 -19.65
C PRO A 162 -17.53 -2.47 -19.41
N SER A 163 -17.56 -1.32 -18.78
CA SER A 163 -18.77 -0.57 -18.38
C SER A 163 -19.55 -1.07 -17.15
N SER A 164 -19.26 -2.22 -16.58
CA SER A 164 -19.85 -2.58 -15.29
C SER A 164 -19.02 -1.91 -14.17
N VAL A 165 -19.61 -0.93 -13.50
CA VAL A 165 -19.05 -0.44 -12.25
C VAL A 165 -19.38 -1.50 -11.20
N HIS A 166 -18.40 -2.31 -10.81
CA HIS A 166 -18.59 -3.20 -9.67
C HIS A 166 -18.55 -2.35 -8.40
N PRO A 167 -19.63 -2.30 -7.61
CA PRO A 167 -19.72 -1.38 -6.49
C PRO A 167 -18.66 -1.63 -5.40
N ASP A 168 -18.13 -2.84 -5.36
CA ASP A 168 -17.23 -3.30 -4.32
C ASP A 168 -15.74 -3.24 -4.72
N ALA A 169 -15.45 -2.92 -5.99
CA ALA A 169 -14.07 -2.88 -6.47
C ALA A 169 -13.44 -1.50 -6.19
N PRO A 170 -12.37 -1.42 -5.38
CA PRO A 170 -11.65 -0.17 -5.19
C PRO A 170 -10.85 0.21 -6.43
N GLU A 171 -10.64 1.51 -6.62
CA GLU A 171 -9.81 2.05 -7.69
C GLU A 171 -8.43 2.42 -7.15
N ALA A 172 -7.37 2.06 -7.88
CA ALA A 172 -6.01 2.35 -7.47
C ALA A 172 -5.04 2.51 -8.64
N ILE A 173 -3.98 3.27 -8.40
CA ILE A 173 -2.82 3.37 -9.28
C ILE A 173 -1.70 2.48 -8.72
N PHE A 174 -1.06 1.71 -9.58
CA PHE A 174 0.07 0.85 -9.23
C PHE A 174 1.37 1.38 -9.85
N PHE A 175 2.44 1.34 -9.06
CA PHE A 175 3.80 1.56 -9.53
C PHE A 175 4.69 0.42 -9.02
N ALA A 176 5.39 -0.27 -9.91
CA ALA A 176 6.22 -1.44 -9.62
C ALA A 176 7.71 -1.14 -9.81
N GLY A 177 8.29 -0.22 -9.02
CA GLY A 177 9.69 0.17 -9.11
C GLY A 177 10.68 -0.86 -8.60
N ARG A 178 10.22 -1.81 -7.76
CA ARG A 178 11.01 -2.94 -7.26
C ARG A 178 10.84 -4.21 -8.09
N GLY A 179 9.90 -4.21 -9.01
CA GLY A 179 9.54 -5.40 -9.77
C GLY A 179 8.65 -6.36 -8.97
N ARG A 180 8.78 -7.66 -9.21
CA ARG A 180 7.93 -8.68 -8.59
C ARG A 180 8.34 -8.93 -7.15
N VAL A 181 7.47 -8.57 -6.20
CA VAL A 181 7.61 -8.86 -4.78
C VAL A 181 6.57 -9.93 -4.42
N ARG A 182 7.00 -10.99 -3.75
CA ARG A 182 6.10 -11.97 -3.11
C ARG A 182 6.02 -11.66 -1.63
N LEU A 183 4.81 -11.58 -1.12
CA LEU A 183 4.52 -11.54 0.32
C LEU A 183 4.10 -12.96 0.71
N LEU A 184 4.95 -13.69 1.40
CA LEU A 184 4.72 -15.06 1.86
C LEU A 184 4.52 -15.08 3.37
#